data_14899de2ff164b426e0fba44dcb639dc
#
_entry.id   14899de2ff164b426e0fba44dcb639dc
#
_cell.length_a   1.000
_cell.length_b   1.000
_cell.length_c   1.000
_cell.angle_alpha   90.00
_cell.angle_beta   90.00
_cell.angle_gamma   90.00
#
_symmetry.space_group_name_H-M   'P 1'
#
loop_
_entity.id
_entity.type
_entity.pdbx_description
1 polymer ?
#
loop_
_entity_poly.entity_id
_entity_poly.type
_entity_poly.pdbx_seq_one_letter_code
_entity_poly.pdbx_strand_id
1 'polypeptide(L)'
;MNFRDILLALCAPLLLGFGFAIAKPAMQQFPPFLLMGLRFTIAALILIWWFPVPKKLLKDLFIVSLIGGTLTYGLVYTGLNKVDASSSILLVHTEVPFGVLIAYLLFKEIPSVRSIIGIIIAFVGLFVLLGSPNLEGKLIGILLLLSGAFAWSLGMVIARPLSKRIGGFAVTAWVGLFCGPMLLMGSFIFDGNTINYFLSADLNGWLIVGFLGIIMQPLAYGTWYHVMGRNPVHKVMPVMLLLPLTGLSTSILLLGEEPTKHLFVGGAIILFGIAMILFSKPKKNNKKL
;
A
#
# COMPACT_ATOMS: atom_id res chain seq x y z
N MET A 1 3.91 23.03 -5.44
CA MET A 1 4.27 22.63 -4.07
C MET A 1 5.39 23.54 -3.59
N ASN A 2 5.33 23.98 -2.33
CA ASN A 2 6.47 24.67 -1.71
C ASN A 2 7.52 23.62 -1.24
N PHE A 3 8.72 24.07 -0.88
CA PHE A 3 9.81 23.18 -0.49
C PHE A 3 9.46 22.29 0.72
N ARG A 4 8.76 22.84 1.71
CA ARG A 4 8.28 22.08 2.89
C ARG A 4 7.33 20.97 2.50
N ASP A 5 6.38 21.23 1.59
CA ASP A 5 5.44 20.21 1.12
C ASP A 5 6.13 19.11 0.31
N ILE A 6 7.22 19.45 -0.42
CA ILE A 6 8.03 18.43 -1.12
C ILE A 6 8.69 17.51 -0.10
N LEU A 7 9.34 18.05 0.93
CA LEU A 7 9.98 17.24 1.97
C LEU A 7 8.97 16.35 2.71
N LEU A 8 7.80 16.89 3.04
CA LEU A 8 6.73 16.10 3.68
C LEU A 8 6.18 15.01 2.75
N ALA A 9 6.05 15.30 1.46
CA ALA A 9 5.60 14.31 0.48
C ALA A 9 6.59 13.16 0.31
N LEU A 10 7.89 13.43 0.41
CA LEU A 10 8.95 12.41 0.33
C LEU A 10 8.94 11.44 1.52
N CYS A 11 8.47 11.87 2.70
CA CYS A 11 8.39 11.00 3.87
C CYS A 11 7.59 9.71 3.59
N ALA A 12 6.48 9.80 2.85
CA ALA A 12 5.62 8.65 2.58
C ALA A 12 6.33 7.55 1.78
N PRO A 13 6.83 7.77 0.55
CA PRO A 13 7.48 6.72 -0.22
C PRO A 13 8.77 6.21 0.45
N LEU A 14 9.53 7.05 1.14
CA LEU A 14 10.73 6.64 1.84
C LEU A 14 10.39 5.69 3.00
N LEU A 15 9.48 6.08 3.88
CA LEU A 15 9.09 5.27 5.03
C LEU A 15 8.34 4.01 4.63
N LEU A 16 7.42 4.09 3.64
CA LEU A 16 6.66 2.93 3.19
C LEU A 16 7.54 1.92 2.46
N GLY A 17 8.45 2.36 1.59
CA GLY A 17 9.39 1.48 0.90
C GLY A 17 10.34 0.78 1.86
N PHE A 18 10.93 1.52 2.81
CA PHE A 18 11.74 0.95 3.87
C PHE A 18 10.96 -0.03 4.74
N GLY A 19 9.77 0.37 5.20
CA GLY A 19 8.92 -0.45 6.07
C GLY A 19 8.42 -1.74 5.38
N PHE A 20 8.21 -1.71 4.06
CA PHE A 20 7.84 -2.88 3.30
C PHE A 20 8.97 -3.93 3.30
N ALA A 21 10.21 -3.48 3.10
CA ALA A 21 11.37 -4.37 3.11
C ALA A 21 11.63 -4.96 4.51
N ILE A 22 11.66 -4.11 5.58
CA ILE A 22 11.94 -4.60 6.93
C ILE A 22 10.81 -5.45 7.53
N ALA A 23 9.59 -5.34 7.02
CA ALA A 23 8.50 -6.21 7.43
C ALA A 23 8.78 -7.68 7.09
N LYS A 24 9.51 -7.96 6.00
CA LYS A 24 9.81 -9.33 5.58
C LYS A 24 10.57 -10.15 6.63
N PRO A 25 11.74 -9.71 7.15
CA PRO A 25 12.41 -10.43 8.24
C PRO A 25 11.57 -10.46 9.52
N ALA A 26 10.80 -9.40 9.83
CA ALA A 26 9.93 -9.40 10.99
C ALA A 26 8.84 -10.50 10.94
N MET A 27 8.42 -10.91 9.73
CA MET A 27 7.44 -12.00 9.55
C MET A 27 7.97 -13.40 9.93
N GLN A 28 9.25 -13.56 10.20
CA GLN A 28 9.80 -14.79 10.81
C GLN A 28 9.35 -14.95 12.26
N GLN A 29 9.11 -13.83 12.98
CA GLN A 29 8.69 -13.81 14.38
C GLN A 29 7.20 -13.45 14.52
N PHE A 30 6.73 -12.52 13.72
CA PHE A 30 5.34 -12.09 13.68
C PHE A 30 4.75 -12.42 12.30
N PRO A 31 4.00 -13.53 12.16
CA PRO A 31 3.36 -13.89 10.90
C PRO A 31 2.51 -12.74 10.32
N PRO A 32 2.17 -12.78 9.03
CA PRO A 32 1.63 -11.65 8.29
C PRO A 32 0.43 -10.94 8.94
N PHE A 33 -0.56 -11.70 9.41
CA PHE A 33 -1.75 -11.12 10.03
C PHE A 33 -1.44 -10.51 11.40
N LEU A 34 -0.60 -11.19 12.21
CA LEU A 34 -0.19 -10.69 13.52
C LEU A 34 0.60 -9.38 13.38
N LEU A 35 1.60 -9.36 12.50
CA LEU A 35 2.43 -8.18 12.27
C LEU A 35 1.59 -6.97 11.86
N MET A 36 0.70 -7.17 10.89
CA MET A 36 -0.14 -6.08 10.40
C MET A 36 -1.22 -5.68 11.42
N GLY A 37 -1.79 -6.65 12.14
CA GLY A 37 -2.74 -6.38 13.21
C GLY A 37 -2.15 -5.51 14.32
N LEU A 38 -0.94 -5.83 14.77
CA LEU A 38 -0.20 -5.03 15.75
C LEU A 38 0.09 -3.62 15.21
N ARG A 39 0.64 -3.52 14.00
CA ARG A 39 0.96 -2.24 13.35
C ARG A 39 -0.25 -1.30 13.30
N PHE A 40 -1.40 -1.80 12.80
CA PHE A 40 -2.61 -0.97 12.67
C PHE A 40 -3.23 -0.64 14.01
N THR A 41 -3.24 -1.57 14.96
CA THR A 41 -3.77 -1.33 16.31
C THR A 41 -2.95 -0.27 17.05
N ILE A 42 -1.62 -0.38 17.03
CA ILE A 42 -0.74 0.61 17.67
C ILE A 42 -0.95 2.00 17.06
N ALA A 43 -0.94 2.09 15.73
CA ALA A 43 -1.17 3.36 15.05
C ALA A 43 -2.54 3.97 15.36
N ALA A 44 -3.59 3.15 15.40
CA ALA A 44 -4.94 3.60 15.71
C ALA A 44 -5.05 4.12 17.15
N LEU A 45 -4.49 3.41 18.13
CA LEU A 45 -4.50 3.82 19.54
C LEU A 45 -3.80 5.17 19.76
N ILE A 46 -2.81 5.50 18.95
CA ILE A 46 -2.13 6.80 18.99
C ILE A 46 -3.01 7.89 18.36
N LEU A 47 -3.65 7.60 17.23
CA LEU A 47 -4.32 8.62 16.43
C LEU A 47 -5.78 8.89 16.82
N ILE A 48 -6.51 7.88 17.34
CA ILE A 48 -7.96 7.94 17.51
C ILE A 48 -8.42 9.10 18.43
N TRP A 49 -7.63 9.43 19.42
CA TRP A 49 -7.93 10.49 20.40
C TRP A 49 -7.95 11.88 19.78
N TRP A 50 -7.26 12.08 18.67
CA TRP A 50 -7.11 13.38 18.00
C TRP A 50 -8.10 13.56 16.84
N PHE A 51 -8.74 12.47 16.39
CA PHE A 51 -9.55 12.48 15.16
C PHE A 51 -10.92 11.82 15.37
N PRO A 52 -11.85 12.46 16.12
CA PRO A 52 -13.20 11.95 16.28
C PRO A 52 -13.96 11.99 14.96
N VAL A 53 -14.87 11.03 14.74
CA VAL A 53 -15.65 10.90 13.51
C VAL A 53 -17.15 10.81 13.82
N PRO A 54 -18.02 11.41 12.99
CA PRO A 54 -19.46 11.28 13.13
C PRO A 54 -19.93 9.82 13.05
N LYS A 55 -20.75 9.37 14.01
CA LYS A 55 -21.25 7.98 14.12
C LYS A 55 -21.87 7.45 12.81
N LYS A 56 -22.53 8.32 12.03
CA LYS A 56 -23.14 7.97 10.72
C LYS A 56 -22.15 7.50 9.66
N LEU A 57 -20.85 7.78 9.81
CA LEU A 57 -19.80 7.37 8.86
C LEU A 57 -19.10 6.07 9.26
N LEU A 58 -19.40 5.51 10.44
CA LEU A 58 -18.72 4.32 10.96
C LEU A 58 -18.91 3.10 10.06
N LYS A 59 -20.11 2.93 9.48
CA LYS A 59 -20.39 1.82 8.54
C LYS A 59 -19.52 1.91 7.29
N ASP A 60 -19.39 3.10 6.71
CA ASP A 60 -18.58 3.30 5.51
C ASP A 60 -17.10 3.12 5.82
N LEU A 61 -16.64 3.61 6.98
CA LEU A 61 -15.27 3.41 7.47
C LEU A 61 -14.98 1.93 7.73
N PHE A 62 -15.93 1.18 8.28
CA PHE A 62 -15.81 -0.26 8.47
C PHE A 62 -15.64 -1.00 7.14
N ILE A 63 -16.45 -0.68 6.11
CA ILE A 63 -16.35 -1.27 4.77
C ILE A 63 -14.98 -0.97 4.14
N VAL A 64 -14.52 0.29 4.23
CA VAL A 64 -13.19 0.69 3.75
C VAL A 64 -12.10 -0.06 4.51
N SER A 65 -12.25 -0.25 5.82
CA SER A 65 -11.29 -0.98 6.66
C SER A 65 -11.23 -2.47 6.30
N LEU A 66 -12.38 -3.06 6.00
CA LEU A 66 -12.46 -4.47 5.62
C LEU A 66 -11.77 -4.71 4.28
N ILE A 67 -12.05 -3.89 3.25
CA ILE A 67 -11.54 -4.08 1.88
C ILE A 67 -10.12 -3.50 1.76
N GLY A 68 -9.98 -2.19 2.00
CA GLY A 68 -8.72 -1.45 1.83
C GLY A 68 -7.73 -1.64 2.98
N GLY A 69 -8.15 -2.26 4.07
CA GLY A 69 -7.32 -2.59 5.22
C GLY A 69 -7.12 -4.10 5.35
N THR A 70 -8.04 -4.77 6.02
CA THR A 70 -7.89 -6.17 6.43
C THR A 70 -7.61 -7.10 5.26
N LEU A 71 -8.45 -7.08 4.22
CA LEU A 71 -8.28 -7.93 3.04
C LEU A 71 -6.98 -7.60 2.30
N THR A 72 -6.72 -6.32 2.07
CA THR A 72 -5.50 -5.86 1.40
C THR A 72 -4.24 -6.32 2.11
N TYR A 73 -4.10 -5.97 3.39
CA TYR A 73 -2.85 -6.24 4.12
C TYR A 73 -2.69 -7.71 4.45
N GLY A 74 -3.79 -8.44 4.71
CA GLY A 74 -3.77 -9.89 4.84
C GLY A 74 -3.24 -10.56 3.56
N LEU A 75 -3.74 -10.19 2.39
CA LEU A 75 -3.30 -10.73 1.11
C LEU A 75 -1.86 -10.32 0.76
N VAL A 76 -1.57 -9.01 0.82
CA VAL A 76 -0.25 -8.47 0.44
C VAL A 76 0.86 -9.06 1.29
N TYR A 77 0.72 -9.06 2.61
CA TYR A 77 1.80 -9.53 3.49
C TYR A 77 1.92 -11.05 3.52
N THR A 78 0.82 -11.80 3.34
CA THR A 78 0.89 -13.24 3.09
C THR A 78 1.60 -13.53 1.77
N GLY A 79 1.36 -12.74 0.71
CA GLY A 79 2.08 -12.82 -0.56
C GLY A 79 3.56 -12.45 -0.42
N LEU A 80 3.88 -11.36 0.28
CA LEU A 80 5.24 -10.91 0.58
C LEU A 80 6.05 -11.98 1.33
N ASN A 81 5.41 -12.73 2.22
CA ASN A 81 6.08 -13.83 2.92
C ASN A 81 6.52 -14.96 1.98
N LYS A 82 5.89 -15.09 0.81
CA LYS A 82 6.16 -16.15 -0.19
C LYS A 82 7.02 -15.68 -1.38
N VAL A 83 7.16 -14.39 -1.58
CA VAL A 83 7.87 -13.76 -2.72
C VAL A 83 8.94 -12.82 -2.19
N ASP A 84 9.98 -12.56 -2.98
CA ASP A 84 11.03 -11.62 -2.61
C ASP A 84 10.45 -10.20 -2.44
N ALA A 85 11.00 -9.42 -1.52
CA ALA A 85 10.48 -8.09 -1.23
C ALA A 85 10.59 -7.15 -2.47
N SER A 86 11.70 -7.26 -3.22
CA SER A 86 11.92 -6.52 -4.46
C SER A 86 10.85 -6.78 -5.52
N SER A 87 10.52 -8.06 -5.77
CA SER A 87 9.48 -8.45 -6.73
C SER A 87 8.09 -8.08 -6.19
N SER A 88 7.85 -8.28 -4.90
CA SER A 88 6.56 -8.00 -4.26
C SER A 88 6.17 -6.54 -4.36
N ILE A 89 7.12 -5.60 -4.13
CA ILE A 89 6.81 -4.17 -4.19
C ILE A 89 6.42 -3.74 -5.61
N LEU A 90 7.05 -4.32 -6.64
CA LEU A 90 6.67 -4.04 -8.03
C LEU A 90 5.31 -4.64 -8.39
N LEU A 91 5.00 -5.86 -7.92
CA LEU A 91 3.70 -6.50 -8.12
C LEU A 91 2.58 -5.69 -7.46
N VAL A 92 2.78 -5.20 -6.25
CA VAL A 92 1.79 -4.36 -5.55
C VAL A 92 1.54 -3.04 -6.28
N HIS A 93 2.53 -2.49 -7.01
CA HIS A 93 2.35 -1.25 -7.77
C HIS A 93 1.37 -1.37 -8.94
N THR A 94 0.92 -2.57 -9.31
CA THR A 94 -0.24 -2.76 -10.19
C THR A 94 -1.54 -2.19 -9.62
N GLU A 95 -1.54 -1.77 -8.35
CA GLU A 95 -2.62 -0.98 -7.74
C GLU A 95 -2.98 0.27 -8.56
N VAL A 96 -1.99 0.91 -9.20
CA VAL A 96 -2.22 2.14 -9.97
C VAL A 96 -3.09 1.87 -11.21
N PRO A 97 -2.75 0.94 -12.12
CA PRO A 97 -3.63 0.59 -13.22
C PRO A 97 -4.99 0.03 -12.75
N PHE A 98 -5.04 -0.79 -11.71
CA PHE A 98 -6.30 -1.25 -11.13
C PHE A 98 -7.17 -0.10 -10.63
N GLY A 99 -6.57 0.88 -9.93
CA GLY A 99 -7.27 2.05 -9.44
C GLY A 99 -7.94 2.88 -10.54
N VAL A 100 -7.27 3.06 -11.68
CA VAL A 100 -7.83 3.75 -12.84
C VAL A 100 -9.02 2.98 -13.43
N LEU A 101 -8.89 1.66 -13.56
CA LEU A 101 -9.97 0.80 -14.08
C LEU A 101 -11.18 0.81 -13.15
N ILE A 102 -10.97 0.68 -11.84
CA ILE A 102 -12.04 0.72 -10.82
C ILE A 102 -12.71 2.09 -10.79
N ALA A 103 -11.97 3.19 -10.86
CA ALA A 103 -12.54 4.54 -10.93
C ALA A 103 -13.40 4.74 -12.19
N TYR A 104 -12.99 4.18 -13.32
CA TYR A 104 -13.82 4.17 -14.52
C TYR A 104 -15.12 3.39 -14.31
N LEU A 105 -15.08 2.20 -13.72
CA LEU A 105 -16.25 1.35 -13.49
C LEU A 105 -17.24 1.98 -12.50
N LEU A 106 -16.75 2.49 -11.36
CA LEU A 106 -17.60 2.99 -10.28
C LEU A 106 -18.04 4.44 -10.49
N PHE A 107 -17.16 5.32 -10.96
CA PHE A 107 -17.44 6.75 -11.09
C PHE A 107 -17.59 7.22 -12.54
N LYS A 108 -17.45 6.31 -13.52
CA LYS A 108 -17.47 6.63 -14.97
C LYS A 108 -16.43 7.69 -15.34
N GLU A 109 -15.32 7.75 -14.60
CA GLU A 109 -14.19 8.62 -14.90
C GLU A 109 -13.43 8.05 -16.10
N ILE A 110 -13.65 8.63 -17.30
CA ILE A 110 -13.06 8.12 -18.55
C ILE A 110 -11.54 8.40 -18.53
N PRO A 111 -10.69 7.35 -18.55
CA PRO A 111 -9.24 7.52 -18.61
C PRO A 111 -8.83 8.19 -19.92
N SER A 112 -7.78 8.99 -19.88
CA SER A 112 -7.20 9.56 -21.11
C SER A 112 -6.54 8.46 -21.94
N VAL A 113 -6.36 8.69 -23.25
CA VAL A 113 -5.62 7.77 -24.13
C VAL A 113 -4.23 7.47 -23.56
N ARG A 114 -3.55 8.49 -23.01
CA ARG A 114 -2.26 8.33 -22.35
C ARG A 114 -2.32 7.40 -21.13
N SER A 115 -3.40 7.46 -20.34
CA SER A 115 -3.60 6.53 -19.22
C SER A 115 -3.83 5.10 -19.70
N ILE A 116 -4.58 4.90 -20.80
CA ILE A 116 -4.83 3.57 -21.38
C ILE A 116 -3.51 2.96 -21.87
N ILE A 117 -2.70 3.73 -22.60
CA ILE A 117 -1.38 3.28 -23.05
C ILE A 117 -0.50 2.95 -21.84
N GLY A 118 -0.49 3.79 -20.80
CA GLY A 118 0.25 3.55 -19.57
C GLY A 118 -0.17 2.27 -18.85
N ILE A 119 -1.46 1.95 -18.83
CA ILE A 119 -1.99 0.69 -18.28
C ILE A 119 -1.45 -0.51 -19.05
N ILE A 120 -1.53 -0.47 -20.39
CA ILE A 120 -1.02 -1.55 -21.26
C ILE A 120 0.48 -1.76 -21.01
N ILE A 121 1.26 -0.68 -21.00
CA ILE A 121 2.71 -0.74 -20.74
C ILE A 121 2.99 -1.33 -19.36
N ALA A 122 2.25 -0.93 -18.30
CA ALA A 122 2.45 -1.47 -16.97
C ALA A 122 2.16 -2.98 -16.91
N PHE A 123 1.14 -3.48 -17.60
CA PHE A 123 0.87 -4.92 -17.69
C PHE A 123 1.93 -5.67 -18.52
N VAL A 124 2.45 -5.08 -19.60
CA VAL A 124 3.59 -5.67 -20.33
C VAL A 124 4.80 -5.80 -19.40
N GLY A 125 5.13 -4.77 -18.63
CA GLY A 125 6.19 -4.84 -17.63
C GLY A 125 5.94 -5.91 -16.56
N LEU A 126 4.69 -6.09 -16.12
CA LEU A 126 4.30 -7.17 -15.22
C LEU A 126 4.60 -8.55 -15.83
N PHE A 127 4.24 -8.79 -17.11
CA PHE A 127 4.55 -10.06 -17.76
C PHE A 127 6.07 -10.31 -17.89
N VAL A 128 6.86 -9.26 -18.18
CA VAL A 128 8.33 -9.37 -18.17
C VAL A 128 8.84 -9.72 -16.77
N LEU A 129 8.31 -9.10 -15.73
CA LEU A 129 8.67 -9.39 -14.33
C LEU A 129 8.32 -10.83 -13.94
N LEU A 130 7.14 -11.32 -14.34
CA LEU A 130 6.69 -12.69 -14.04
C LEU A 130 7.56 -13.75 -14.71
N GLY A 131 8.29 -13.43 -15.78
CA GLY A 131 9.33 -14.28 -16.36
C GLY A 131 10.62 -14.38 -15.54
N SER A 132 10.70 -13.72 -14.38
CA SER A 132 11.87 -13.81 -13.50
C SER A 132 12.02 -15.21 -12.89
N PRO A 133 13.22 -15.84 -12.94
CA PRO A 133 13.48 -17.11 -12.26
C PRO A 133 13.16 -17.08 -10.76
N ASN A 134 13.30 -15.92 -10.11
CA ASN A 134 12.98 -15.76 -8.69
C ASN A 134 11.48 -15.90 -8.39
N LEU A 135 10.62 -15.85 -9.40
CA LEU A 135 9.17 -15.99 -9.28
C LEU A 135 8.68 -17.39 -9.68
N GLU A 136 9.55 -18.23 -10.22
CA GLU A 136 9.19 -19.60 -10.58
C GLU A 136 8.72 -20.39 -9.35
N GLY A 137 7.62 -21.10 -9.49
CA GLY A 137 7.00 -21.85 -8.40
C GLY A 137 6.26 -21.00 -7.34
N LYS A 138 6.27 -19.66 -7.45
CA LYS A 138 5.67 -18.74 -6.44
C LYS A 138 4.27 -18.21 -6.84
N LEU A 139 3.54 -18.94 -7.69
CA LEU A 139 2.26 -18.50 -8.25
C LEU A 139 1.25 -18.04 -7.17
N ILE A 140 1.14 -18.77 -6.06
CA ILE A 140 0.23 -18.43 -4.96
C ILE A 140 0.61 -17.06 -4.37
N GLY A 141 1.90 -16.82 -4.11
CA GLY A 141 2.37 -15.54 -3.61
C GLY A 141 2.08 -14.37 -4.58
N ILE A 142 2.29 -14.59 -5.87
CA ILE A 142 1.99 -13.62 -6.93
C ILE A 142 0.50 -13.28 -6.96
N LEU A 143 -0.37 -14.30 -6.96
CA LEU A 143 -1.82 -14.10 -6.95
C LEU A 143 -2.31 -13.36 -5.71
N LEU A 144 -1.74 -13.66 -4.55
CA LEU A 144 -2.03 -12.95 -3.30
C LEU A 144 -1.65 -11.46 -3.39
N LEU A 145 -0.46 -11.15 -3.91
CA LEU A 145 0.00 -9.77 -4.09
C LEU A 145 -0.87 -8.99 -5.09
N LEU A 146 -1.20 -9.58 -6.23
CA LEU A 146 -2.06 -8.93 -7.24
C LEU A 146 -3.49 -8.74 -6.73
N SER A 147 -4.05 -9.73 -6.02
CA SER A 147 -5.38 -9.62 -5.40
C SER A 147 -5.39 -8.57 -4.29
N GLY A 148 -4.32 -8.48 -3.51
CA GLY A 148 -4.14 -7.44 -2.52
C GLY A 148 -4.02 -6.05 -3.14
N ALA A 149 -3.28 -5.89 -4.23
CA ALA A 149 -3.19 -4.65 -4.98
C ALA A 149 -4.55 -4.21 -5.55
N PHE A 150 -5.35 -5.15 -6.05
CA PHE A 150 -6.72 -4.88 -6.48
C PHE A 150 -7.61 -4.43 -5.31
N ALA A 151 -7.57 -5.16 -4.18
CA ALA A 151 -8.34 -4.82 -2.97
C ALA A 151 -7.95 -3.44 -2.42
N TRP A 152 -6.65 -3.11 -2.41
CA TRP A 152 -6.16 -1.79 -2.05
C TRP A 152 -6.75 -0.71 -2.94
N SER A 153 -6.67 -0.89 -4.26
CA SER A 153 -7.21 0.06 -5.24
C SER A 153 -8.71 0.28 -5.04
N LEU A 154 -9.46 -0.79 -4.82
CA LEU A 154 -10.89 -0.70 -4.53
C LEU A 154 -11.14 0.06 -3.22
N GLY A 155 -10.40 -0.27 -2.15
CA GLY A 155 -10.45 0.40 -0.87
C GLY A 155 -10.18 1.91 -0.99
N MET A 156 -9.14 2.29 -1.73
CA MET A 156 -8.79 3.70 -1.97
C MET A 156 -9.88 4.46 -2.75
N VAL A 157 -10.45 3.83 -3.76
CA VAL A 157 -11.51 4.44 -4.57
C VAL A 157 -12.78 4.67 -3.75
N ILE A 158 -13.21 3.70 -2.95
CA ILE A 158 -14.38 3.85 -2.07
C ILE A 158 -14.12 4.75 -0.85
N ALA A 159 -12.87 4.88 -0.39
CA ALA A 159 -12.48 5.79 0.69
C ALA A 159 -12.46 7.27 0.27
N ARG A 160 -12.35 7.55 -1.04
CA ARG A 160 -12.20 8.92 -1.56
C ARG A 160 -13.28 9.92 -1.10
N PRO A 161 -14.58 9.58 -1.10
CA PRO A 161 -15.62 10.47 -0.58
C PRO A 161 -15.49 10.73 0.93
N LEU A 162 -15.09 9.73 1.71
CA LEU A 162 -14.89 9.85 3.16
C LEU A 162 -13.70 10.76 3.48
N SER A 163 -12.57 10.55 2.82
CA SER A 163 -11.37 11.36 3.01
C SER A 163 -11.62 12.85 2.75
N LYS A 164 -12.48 13.20 1.80
CA LYS A 164 -12.90 14.58 1.55
C LYS A 164 -13.76 15.18 2.66
N ARG A 165 -14.53 14.34 3.38
CA ARG A 165 -15.47 14.78 4.45
C ARG A 165 -14.79 14.94 5.80
N ILE A 166 -13.90 14.03 6.18
CA ILE A 166 -13.33 13.96 7.53
C ILE A 166 -11.81 14.11 7.57
N GLY A 167 -11.17 14.22 6.39
CA GLY A 167 -9.72 14.30 6.28
C GLY A 167 -9.01 12.95 6.36
N GLY A 168 -7.78 12.90 5.85
CA GLY A 168 -7.03 11.65 5.71
C GLY A 168 -6.58 11.05 7.03
N PHE A 169 -6.18 11.87 8.01
CA PHE A 169 -5.78 11.37 9.34
C PHE A 169 -6.92 10.67 10.06
N ALA A 170 -8.14 11.25 9.99
CA ALA A 170 -9.32 10.62 10.57
C ALA A 170 -9.61 9.28 9.89
N VAL A 171 -9.55 9.21 8.54
CA VAL A 171 -9.71 7.94 7.82
C VAL A 171 -8.64 6.93 8.27
N THR A 172 -7.37 7.35 8.35
CA THR A 172 -6.27 6.46 8.77
C THR A 172 -6.47 5.93 10.19
N ALA A 173 -6.86 6.79 11.14
CA ALA A 173 -7.11 6.41 12.52
C ALA A 173 -8.23 5.37 12.64
N TRP A 174 -9.37 5.62 12.01
CA TRP A 174 -10.54 4.75 12.10
C TRP A 174 -10.42 3.49 11.25
N VAL A 175 -9.77 3.57 10.08
CA VAL A 175 -9.41 2.37 9.32
C VAL A 175 -8.48 1.48 10.15
N GLY A 176 -7.48 2.05 10.82
CA GLY A 176 -6.61 1.31 11.72
C GLY A 176 -7.36 0.66 12.87
N LEU A 177 -8.31 1.39 13.51
CA LEU A 177 -9.10 0.91 14.64
C LEU A 177 -9.96 -0.31 14.27
N PHE A 178 -10.54 -0.34 13.08
CA PHE A 178 -11.31 -1.50 12.63
C PHE A 178 -10.42 -2.60 12.05
N CYS A 179 -9.43 -2.23 11.23
CA CYS A 179 -8.54 -3.16 10.53
C CYS A 179 -7.64 -3.92 11.51
N GLY A 180 -7.06 -3.24 12.51
CA GLY A 180 -6.16 -3.84 13.49
C GLY A 180 -6.77 -5.06 14.18
N PRO A 181 -7.90 -4.92 14.89
CA PRO A 181 -8.58 -6.07 15.54
C PRO A 181 -8.99 -7.17 14.55
N MET A 182 -9.47 -6.81 13.33
CA MET A 182 -9.83 -7.80 12.32
C MET A 182 -8.61 -8.62 11.86
N LEU A 183 -7.46 -7.98 11.67
CA LEU A 183 -6.21 -8.67 11.34
C LEU A 183 -5.70 -9.51 12.51
N LEU A 184 -5.79 -9.03 13.76
CA LEU A 184 -5.44 -9.82 14.93
C LEU A 184 -6.34 -11.06 15.06
N MET A 185 -7.65 -10.93 14.82
CA MET A 185 -8.55 -12.09 14.78
C MET A 185 -8.17 -13.04 13.62
N GLY A 186 -7.86 -12.48 12.46
CA GLY A 186 -7.36 -13.25 11.31
C GLY A 186 -6.09 -14.02 11.62
N SER A 187 -5.22 -13.50 12.47
CA SER A 187 -3.98 -14.17 12.89
C SER A 187 -4.27 -15.50 13.61
N PHE A 188 -5.30 -15.56 14.46
CA PHE A 188 -5.69 -16.82 15.12
C PHE A 188 -6.18 -17.89 14.12
N ILE A 189 -6.68 -17.46 12.95
CA ILE A 189 -7.23 -18.35 11.93
C ILE A 189 -6.15 -18.77 10.92
N PHE A 190 -5.34 -17.82 10.47
CA PHE A 190 -4.44 -18.00 9.32
C PHE A 190 -2.96 -18.16 9.68
N ASP A 191 -2.51 -17.55 10.79
CA ASP A 191 -1.12 -17.62 11.22
C ASP A 191 -0.85 -18.80 12.16
N GLY A 192 -1.90 -19.39 12.75
CA GLY A 192 -1.78 -20.56 13.64
C GLY A 192 -1.50 -20.13 15.09
N ASN A 193 -0.31 -20.42 15.59
CA ASN A 193 0.03 -20.29 17.02
C ASN A 193 0.34 -18.84 17.46
N THR A 194 -0.61 -17.92 17.24
CA THR A 194 -0.48 -16.46 17.42
C THR A 194 0.08 -16.08 18.80
N ILE A 195 -0.40 -16.73 19.88
CA ILE A 195 0.04 -16.42 21.23
C ILE A 195 1.53 -16.75 21.42
N ASN A 196 1.98 -17.89 20.90
CA ASN A 196 3.40 -18.25 21.02
C ASN A 196 4.29 -17.30 20.24
N TYR A 197 3.91 -16.90 19.04
CA TYR A 197 4.64 -15.89 18.26
C TYR A 197 4.74 -14.57 19.02
N PHE A 198 3.64 -14.12 19.62
CA PHE A 198 3.61 -12.90 20.41
C PHE A 198 4.54 -12.99 21.66
N LEU A 199 4.56 -14.12 22.35
CA LEU A 199 5.34 -14.29 23.60
C LEU A 199 6.82 -14.63 23.33
N SER A 200 7.15 -15.28 22.21
CA SER A 200 8.52 -15.70 21.87
C SER A 200 9.31 -14.70 21.07
N ALA A 201 8.66 -13.61 20.61
CA ALA A 201 9.33 -12.59 19.82
C ALA A 201 10.42 -11.88 20.62
N ASP A 202 11.58 -11.68 19.99
CA ASP A 202 12.70 -10.97 20.59
C ASP A 202 12.55 -9.44 20.55
N LEU A 203 13.49 -8.74 21.16
CA LEU A 203 13.50 -7.28 21.17
C LEU A 203 13.55 -6.68 19.76
N ASN A 204 14.29 -7.29 18.83
CA ASN A 204 14.41 -6.77 17.47
C ASN A 204 13.07 -6.83 16.73
N GLY A 205 12.34 -7.94 16.86
CA GLY A 205 10.99 -8.08 16.33
C GLY A 205 10.06 -6.99 16.87
N TRP A 206 10.07 -6.77 18.17
CA TRP A 206 9.25 -5.72 18.82
C TRP A 206 9.67 -4.30 18.40
N LEU A 207 10.96 -4.04 18.21
CA LEU A 207 11.44 -2.75 17.69
C LEU A 207 10.93 -2.49 16.27
N ILE A 208 10.89 -3.52 15.41
CA ILE A 208 10.33 -3.39 14.05
C ILE A 208 8.82 -3.13 14.13
N VAL A 209 8.07 -3.87 14.94
CA VAL A 209 6.63 -3.64 15.15
C VAL A 209 6.37 -2.22 15.65
N GLY A 210 7.14 -1.77 16.65
CA GLY A 210 7.07 -0.41 17.18
C GLY A 210 7.35 0.63 16.10
N PHE A 211 8.42 0.46 15.33
CA PHE A 211 8.74 1.36 14.20
C PHE A 211 7.60 1.43 13.18
N LEU A 212 7.07 0.29 12.76
CA LEU A 212 5.99 0.21 11.78
C LEU A 212 4.68 0.86 12.29
N GLY A 213 4.32 0.65 13.56
CA GLY A 213 3.07 1.14 14.15
C GLY A 213 3.15 2.57 14.67
N ILE A 214 4.24 2.94 15.35
CA ILE A 214 4.37 4.24 16.04
C ILE A 214 4.90 5.32 15.07
N ILE A 215 5.87 4.96 14.25
CA ILE A 215 6.59 5.94 13.41
C ILE A 215 6.06 5.89 11.97
N MET A 216 6.21 4.74 11.32
CA MET A 216 5.97 4.65 9.89
C MET A 216 4.50 4.91 9.53
N GLN A 217 3.55 4.23 10.18
CA GLN A 217 2.14 4.35 9.83
C GLN A 217 1.60 5.79 10.02
N PRO A 218 1.77 6.45 11.19
CA PRO A 218 1.31 7.82 11.38
C PRO A 218 2.05 8.84 10.52
N LEU A 219 3.37 8.76 10.43
CA LEU A 219 4.15 9.75 9.68
C LEU A 219 3.96 9.60 8.17
N ALA A 220 4.08 8.38 7.62
CA ALA A 220 3.95 8.18 6.19
C ALA A 220 2.56 8.58 5.68
N TYR A 221 1.50 8.06 6.29
CA TYR A 221 0.13 8.38 5.87
C TYR A 221 -0.30 9.77 6.31
N GLY A 222 0.14 10.22 7.50
CA GLY A 222 -0.16 11.55 8.01
C GLY A 222 0.39 12.65 7.14
N THR A 223 1.68 12.61 6.81
CA THR A 223 2.31 13.61 5.93
C THR A 223 1.76 13.53 4.51
N TRP A 224 1.52 12.32 4.01
CA TRP A 224 0.92 12.10 2.70
C TRP A 224 -0.44 12.80 2.56
N TYR A 225 -1.38 12.48 3.44
CA TYR A 225 -2.71 13.08 3.40
C TYR A 225 -2.70 14.59 3.68
N HIS A 226 -1.77 15.05 4.54
CA HIS A 226 -1.60 16.49 4.77
C HIS A 226 -1.20 17.22 3.49
N VAL A 227 -0.23 16.70 2.75
CA VAL A 227 0.23 17.30 1.49
C VAL A 227 -0.83 17.18 0.40
N MET A 228 -1.52 16.04 0.32
CA MET A 228 -2.63 15.80 -0.61
C MET A 228 -3.81 16.75 -0.38
N GLY A 229 -4.08 17.15 0.86
CA GLY A 229 -5.12 18.11 1.19
C GLY A 229 -4.80 19.55 0.76
N ARG A 230 -3.51 19.89 0.63
CA ARG A 230 -3.04 21.26 0.33
C ARG A 230 -2.64 21.48 -1.12
N ASN A 231 -2.33 20.40 -1.83
CA ASN A 231 -1.77 20.51 -3.18
C ASN A 231 -2.63 19.74 -4.20
N PRO A 232 -2.63 20.18 -5.47
CA PRO A 232 -3.28 19.43 -6.53
C PRO A 232 -2.71 18.01 -6.63
N VAL A 233 -3.61 17.03 -6.73
CA VAL A 233 -3.28 15.59 -6.76
C VAL A 233 -2.21 15.26 -7.81
N HIS A 234 -2.34 15.84 -9.01
CA HIS A 234 -1.38 15.61 -10.11
C HIS A 234 0.05 16.08 -9.81
N LYS A 235 0.26 16.95 -8.79
CA LYS A 235 1.60 17.39 -8.36
C LYS A 235 2.17 16.53 -7.24
N VAL A 236 1.32 15.85 -6.48
CA VAL A 236 1.73 15.04 -5.32
C VAL A 236 1.92 13.58 -5.69
N MET A 237 0.98 12.99 -6.44
CA MET A 237 0.99 11.57 -6.78
C MET A 237 2.30 11.07 -7.42
N PRO A 238 2.98 11.83 -8.32
CA PRO A 238 4.23 11.35 -8.90
C PRO A 238 5.34 11.03 -7.89
N VAL A 239 5.28 11.62 -6.69
CA VAL A 239 6.26 11.36 -5.62
C VAL A 239 6.21 9.89 -5.17
N MET A 240 5.05 9.23 -5.25
CA MET A 240 4.90 7.81 -4.90
C MET A 240 5.66 6.86 -5.83
N LEU A 241 6.11 7.31 -7.01
CA LEU A 241 7.01 6.52 -7.85
C LEU A 241 8.38 6.23 -7.18
N LEU A 242 8.72 6.99 -6.14
CA LEU A 242 9.91 6.70 -5.34
C LEU A 242 9.74 5.49 -4.41
N LEU A 243 8.51 5.08 -4.11
CA LEU A 243 8.25 3.97 -3.19
C LEU A 243 8.87 2.64 -3.67
N PRO A 244 8.69 2.20 -4.94
CA PRO A 244 9.39 1.01 -5.41
C PRO A 244 10.91 1.19 -5.44
N LEU A 245 11.41 2.37 -5.73
CA LEU A 245 12.85 2.62 -5.73
C LEU A 245 13.44 2.49 -4.32
N THR A 246 12.79 3.07 -3.32
CA THR A 246 13.22 2.94 -1.92
C THR A 246 13.08 1.52 -1.40
N GLY A 247 11.97 0.83 -1.70
CA GLY A 247 11.78 -0.56 -1.29
C GLY A 247 12.77 -1.51 -1.96
N LEU A 248 13.03 -1.35 -3.26
CA LEU A 248 14.02 -2.12 -3.99
C LEU A 248 15.43 -1.90 -3.43
N SER A 249 15.83 -0.63 -3.27
CA SER A 249 17.14 -0.30 -2.69
C SER A 249 17.31 -0.88 -1.29
N THR A 250 16.27 -0.78 -0.44
CA THR A 250 16.29 -1.33 0.91
C THR A 250 16.37 -2.86 0.89
N SER A 251 15.64 -3.54 0.01
CA SER A 251 15.69 -4.99 -0.11
C SER A 251 17.07 -5.50 -0.54
N ILE A 252 17.70 -4.83 -1.49
CA ILE A 252 19.07 -5.15 -1.92
C ILE A 252 20.07 -4.91 -0.79
N LEU A 253 20.02 -3.72 -0.16
CA LEU A 253 21.05 -3.30 0.82
C LEU A 253 20.90 -4.01 2.17
N LEU A 254 19.67 -4.24 2.65
CA LEU A 254 19.43 -4.79 3.99
C LEU A 254 19.11 -6.28 3.97
N LEU A 255 18.47 -6.80 2.93
CA LEU A 255 18.09 -8.20 2.86
C LEU A 255 19.05 -9.04 2.00
N GLY A 256 20.00 -8.40 1.29
CA GLY A 256 20.93 -9.09 0.41
C GLY A 256 20.23 -9.76 -0.80
N GLU A 257 19.05 -9.25 -1.20
CA GLU A 257 18.35 -9.79 -2.37
C GLU A 257 19.14 -9.49 -3.64
N GLU A 258 19.34 -10.51 -4.48
CA GLU A 258 20.01 -10.37 -5.78
C GLU A 258 18.98 -10.05 -6.87
N PRO A 259 18.99 -8.84 -7.41
CA PRO A 259 18.02 -8.44 -8.42
C PRO A 259 18.33 -9.09 -9.78
N THR A 260 17.33 -9.73 -10.37
CA THR A 260 17.43 -10.32 -11.71
C THR A 260 17.29 -9.28 -12.82
N LYS A 261 17.75 -9.60 -14.04
CA LYS A 261 17.52 -8.74 -15.23
C LYS A 261 16.02 -8.49 -15.46
N HIS A 262 15.18 -9.51 -15.25
CA HIS A 262 13.73 -9.40 -15.38
C HIS A 262 13.14 -8.40 -14.39
N LEU A 263 13.67 -8.35 -13.16
CA LEU A 263 13.23 -7.39 -12.14
C LEU A 263 13.56 -5.95 -12.56
N PHE A 264 14.76 -5.69 -13.07
CA PHE A 264 15.12 -4.35 -13.54
C PHE A 264 14.33 -3.93 -14.77
N VAL A 265 14.26 -4.80 -15.81
CA VAL A 265 13.59 -4.49 -17.07
C VAL A 265 12.07 -4.39 -16.84
N GLY A 266 11.47 -5.41 -16.22
CA GLY A 266 10.03 -5.42 -15.92
C GLY A 266 9.63 -4.27 -15.00
N GLY A 267 10.42 -4.01 -13.95
CA GLY A 267 10.21 -2.90 -13.03
C GLY A 267 10.29 -1.53 -13.73
N ALA A 268 11.30 -1.31 -14.57
CA ALA A 268 11.42 -0.07 -15.34
C ALA A 268 10.21 0.15 -16.28
N ILE A 269 9.74 -0.90 -16.96
CA ILE A 269 8.56 -0.84 -17.83
C ILE A 269 7.29 -0.55 -16.99
N ILE A 270 7.10 -1.22 -15.83
CA ILE A 270 5.98 -0.96 -14.92
C ILE A 270 5.99 0.51 -14.49
N LEU A 271 7.13 1.01 -13.99
CA LEU A 271 7.25 2.39 -13.51
C LEU A 271 7.03 3.42 -14.61
N PHE A 272 7.49 3.14 -15.84
CA PHE A 272 7.23 4.00 -16.98
C PHE A 272 5.74 4.05 -17.32
N GLY A 273 5.05 2.91 -17.36
CA GLY A 273 3.60 2.83 -17.53
C GLY A 273 2.84 3.62 -16.46
N ILE A 274 3.21 3.45 -15.20
CA ILE A 274 2.63 4.18 -14.04
C ILE A 274 2.89 5.69 -14.19
N ALA A 275 4.10 6.10 -14.55
CA ALA A 275 4.42 7.50 -14.80
C ALA A 275 3.53 8.09 -15.91
N MET A 276 3.30 7.38 -16.98
CA MET A 276 2.38 7.80 -18.05
C MET A 276 0.95 8.01 -17.52
N ILE A 277 0.47 7.14 -16.62
CA ILE A 277 -0.85 7.27 -16.00
C ILE A 277 -0.90 8.53 -15.13
N LEU A 278 0.06 8.70 -14.23
CA LEU A 278 0.09 9.78 -13.24
C LEU A 278 0.26 11.17 -13.88
N PHE A 279 1.04 11.27 -14.94
CA PHE A 279 1.22 12.53 -15.68
C PHE A 279 0.16 12.78 -16.76
N SER A 280 -0.88 11.92 -16.85
CA SER A 280 -1.98 12.15 -17.77
C SER A 280 -3.01 13.13 -17.17
N LYS A 281 -3.52 14.03 -18.01
CA LYS A 281 -4.63 14.90 -17.60
C LYS A 281 -5.94 14.12 -17.77
N PRO A 282 -6.85 14.09 -16.77
CA PRO A 282 -8.16 13.48 -16.94
C PRO A 282 -8.92 14.20 -18.04
N LYS A 283 -9.65 13.45 -18.87
CA LYS A 283 -10.54 14.02 -19.86
C LYS A 283 -11.65 14.79 -19.14
N LYS A 284 -11.75 16.10 -19.36
CA LYS A 284 -12.88 16.88 -18.83
C LYS A 284 -14.17 16.28 -19.37
N ASN A 285 -15.00 15.79 -18.50
CA ASN A 285 -16.36 15.34 -18.87
C ASN A 285 -17.19 16.61 -19.15
N ASN A 286 -17.33 16.98 -20.40
CA ASN A 286 -18.17 18.12 -20.83
C ASN A 286 -19.68 17.81 -20.76
N LYS A 287 -20.11 16.85 -19.95
CA LYS A 287 -21.52 16.72 -19.62
C LYS A 287 -21.85 17.76 -18.54
N LYS A 288 -22.25 18.95 -18.97
CA LYS A 288 -23.12 19.84 -18.19
C LYS A 288 -24.36 19.01 -17.85
N LEU A 289 -24.57 18.77 -16.56
CA LEU A 289 -25.87 18.45 -15.99
C LEU A 289 -26.68 19.73 -15.89
#